data_c11d59a15a02211b5af2922ab34e4708
#
_entry.id   c11d59a15a02211b5af2922ab34e4708
#
_cell.length_a   1.000
_cell.length_b   1.000
_cell.length_c   1.000
_cell.angle_alpha   90.00
_cell.angle_beta   90.00
_cell.angle_gamma   90.00
#
_symmetry.space_group_name_H-M   'P 1'
#
loop_
_entity.id
_entity.type
_entity.pdbx_description
1 polymer ?
#
loop_
_entity_poly.entity_id
_entity_poly.type
_entity_poly.pdbx_seq_one_letter_code
_entity_poly.pdbx_strand_id
1 'polypeptide(L)' 'MQSLKIRKAEQAWTPIADFIYVPHDEKEYDQLVNFLDDLIDEVGEDETHPLAAMMEILGVLIEHYERNHVPELTSD' A
#
# COMPACT_ATOMS: atom_id res chain seq x y z
N MET A 1 5.87 10.96 -26.63
CA MET A 1 6.76 9.80 -26.55
C MET A 1 7.04 9.46 -25.10
N GLN A 2 6.88 8.20 -24.75
CA GLN A 2 7.14 7.78 -23.39
C GLN A 2 8.62 7.61 -23.14
N SER A 3 9.05 7.99 -21.96
CA SER A 3 10.42 7.74 -21.56
C SER A 3 10.58 6.24 -21.24
N LEU A 4 11.83 5.80 -21.30
CA LEU A 4 12.12 4.42 -20.93
C LEU A 4 11.72 4.13 -19.49
N LYS A 5 11.89 5.11 -18.62
CA LYS A 5 11.55 4.94 -17.21
C LYS A 5 10.06 4.68 -17.03
N ILE A 6 9.23 5.42 -17.77
CA ILE A 6 7.78 5.23 -17.67
C ILE A 6 7.38 3.85 -18.17
N ARG A 7 8.00 3.42 -19.26
CA ARG A 7 7.68 2.09 -19.79
C ARG A 7 8.06 0.99 -18.81
N LYS A 8 9.21 1.14 -18.16
CA LYS A 8 9.62 0.17 -17.16
C LYS A 8 8.67 0.17 -15.97
N ALA A 9 8.21 1.36 -15.59
CA ALA A 9 7.27 1.46 -14.48
C ALA A 9 5.97 0.77 -14.80
N GLU A 10 5.47 0.93 -16.03
CA GLU A 10 4.24 0.26 -16.41
C GLU A 10 4.39 -1.24 -16.37
N GLN A 11 5.51 -1.74 -16.86
CA GLN A 11 5.75 -3.18 -16.85
C GLN A 11 5.87 -3.73 -15.44
N ALA A 12 6.52 -2.96 -14.55
CA ALA A 12 6.68 -3.40 -13.18
C ALA A 12 5.40 -3.29 -12.39
N TRP A 13 4.55 -2.32 -12.73
CA TRP A 13 3.34 -2.07 -11.97
C TRP A 13 2.30 -3.16 -12.15
N THR A 14 2.20 -3.72 -13.36
CA THR A 14 1.16 -4.69 -13.65
C THR A 14 1.12 -5.82 -12.61
N PRO A 15 2.26 -6.48 -12.31
CA PRO A 15 2.22 -7.53 -11.29
C PRO A 15 2.07 -7.00 -9.87
N ILE A 16 2.41 -5.74 -9.63
CA ILE A 16 2.34 -5.18 -8.28
C ILE A 16 0.94 -4.67 -7.98
N ALA A 17 0.18 -4.33 -9.00
CA ALA A 17 -1.12 -3.69 -8.80
C ALA A 17 -2.10 -4.54 -8.01
N ASP A 18 -1.87 -5.84 -7.92
CA ASP A 18 -2.70 -6.70 -7.10
C ASP A 18 -2.43 -6.54 -5.61
N PHE A 19 -1.28 -5.98 -5.26
CA PHE A 19 -0.87 -5.86 -3.86
C PHE A 19 -0.91 -4.44 -3.36
N ILE A 20 -0.64 -3.48 -4.23
CA ILE A 20 -0.54 -2.07 -3.85
C ILE A 20 -1.52 -1.28 -4.70
N TYR A 21 -2.51 -0.68 -4.06
CA TYR A 21 -3.51 0.10 -4.75
C TYR A 21 -4.17 1.04 -3.75
N VAL A 22 -4.84 2.04 -4.30
CA VAL A 22 -5.58 2.96 -3.44
C VAL A 22 -6.93 2.31 -3.15
N PRO A 23 -7.20 1.97 -1.90
CA PRO A 23 -8.46 1.27 -1.58
C PRO A 23 -9.66 2.20 -1.77
N HIS A 24 -10.71 1.67 -2.36
CA HIS A 24 -11.92 2.42 -2.64
C HIS A 24 -13.10 1.97 -1.81
N ASP A 25 -13.01 0.83 -1.15
CA ASP A 25 -14.08 0.34 -0.30
C ASP A 25 -13.47 -0.46 0.84
N GLU A 26 -14.32 -0.88 1.75
CA GLU A 26 -13.87 -1.57 2.94
C GLU A 26 -13.20 -2.89 2.62
N LYS A 27 -13.68 -3.57 1.59
CA LYS A 27 -13.10 -4.85 1.21
C LYS A 27 -11.66 -4.67 0.77
N GLU A 28 -11.41 -3.66 -0.08
CA GLU A 28 -10.06 -3.40 -0.53
C GLU A 28 -9.17 -2.94 0.61
N TYR A 29 -9.72 -2.15 1.51
CA TYR A 29 -9.00 -1.72 2.69
C TYR A 29 -8.58 -2.92 3.53
N ASP A 30 -9.50 -3.84 3.79
CA ASP A 30 -9.19 -5.02 4.59
C ASP A 30 -8.10 -5.86 3.94
N GLN A 31 -8.12 -5.96 2.62
CA GLN A 31 -7.10 -6.72 1.90
C GLN A 31 -5.72 -6.11 2.09
N LEU A 32 -5.64 -4.79 2.05
CA LEU A 32 -4.37 -4.11 2.28
C LEU A 32 -3.88 -4.32 3.71
N VAL A 33 -4.78 -4.22 4.67
CA VAL A 33 -4.41 -4.41 6.07
C VAL A 33 -3.87 -5.82 6.29
N ASN A 34 -4.54 -6.82 5.75
CA ASN A 34 -4.10 -8.18 5.90
C ASN A 34 -2.74 -8.41 5.26
N PHE A 35 -2.52 -7.82 4.09
CA PHE A 35 -1.23 -7.96 3.43
C PHE A 35 -0.14 -7.27 4.23
N LEU A 36 -0.44 -6.10 4.78
CA LEU A 36 0.54 -5.40 5.60
C LEU A 36 0.90 -6.23 6.83
N ASP A 37 -0.09 -6.86 7.46
CA ASP A 37 0.20 -7.72 8.60
C ASP A 37 1.15 -8.84 8.22
N ASP A 38 0.94 -9.44 7.06
CA ASP A 38 1.84 -10.50 6.58
C ASP A 38 3.24 -9.95 6.36
N LEU A 39 3.34 -8.75 5.81
CA LEU A 39 4.65 -8.14 5.59
C LEU A 39 5.36 -7.82 6.90
N ILE A 40 4.61 -7.37 7.89
CA ILE A 40 5.21 -7.08 9.18
C ILE A 40 5.81 -8.34 9.77
N ASP A 41 5.13 -9.47 9.64
CA ASP A 41 5.65 -10.73 10.13
C ASP A 41 6.91 -11.13 9.39
N GLU A 42 6.96 -10.87 8.08
CA GLU A 42 8.10 -11.29 7.27
C GLU A 42 9.29 -10.36 7.43
N VAL A 43 9.05 -9.07 7.41
CA VAL A 43 10.12 -8.07 7.43
C VAL A 43 10.62 -7.79 8.84
N GLY A 44 9.69 -7.77 9.79
CA GLY A 44 10.05 -7.43 11.15
C GLY A 44 10.59 -6.02 11.23
N GLU A 45 11.69 -5.86 11.93
CA GLU A 45 12.31 -4.55 12.11
C GLU A 45 13.52 -4.36 11.21
N ASP A 46 13.68 -5.20 10.22
CA ASP A 46 14.84 -5.16 9.34
C ASP A 46 14.64 -4.08 8.28
N GLU A 47 15.21 -2.91 8.52
CA GLU A 47 15.04 -1.78 7.61
C GLU A 47 15.76 -1.99 6.29
N THR A 48 16.64 -2.98 6.21
CA THR A 48 17.33 -3.27 4.96
C THR A 48 16.62 -4.31 4.12
N HIS A 49 15.53 -4.87 4.63
CA HIS A 49 14.77 -5.85 3.88
C HIS A 49 14.24 -5.23 2.59
N PRO A 50 14.28 -5.97 1.48
CA PRO A 50 13.80 -5.42 0.20
C PRO A 50 12.36 -4.91 0.24
N LEU A 51 11.53 -5.48 1.10
CA LEU A 51 10.13 -5.11 1.15
C LEU A 51 9.82 -4.08 2.23
N ALA A 52 10.85 -3.54 2.89
CA ALA A 52 10.60 -2.56 3.94
C ALA A 52 9.90 -1.31 3.40
N ALA A 53 10.30 -0.85 2.22
CA ALA A 53 9.67 0.31 1.62
C ALA A 53 8.22 0.04 1.24
N MET A 54 7.94 -1.19 0.83
CA MET A 54 6.56 -1.56 0.50
C MET A 54 5.66 -1.46 1.73
N MET A 55 6.17 -1.84 2.90
CA MET A 55 5.42 -1.69 4.14
C MET A 55 5.05 -0.24 4.40
N GLU A 56 5.99 0.67 4.16
CA GLU A 56 5.72 2.08 4.39
C GLU A 56 4.67 2.61 3.43
N ILE A 57 4.75 2.19 2.17
CA ILE A 57 3.78 2.61 1.17
C ILE A 57 2.38 2.11 1.55
N LEU A 58 2.29 0.86 1.95
CA LEU A 58 0.99 0.31 2.35
C LEU A 58 0.44 1.04 3.56
N GLY A 59 1.30 1.37 4.51
CA GLY A 59 0.87 2.13 5.67
C GLY A 59 0.26 3.47 5.30
N VAL A 60 0.87 4.16 4.33
CA VAL A 60 0.35 5.44 3.88
C VAL A 60 -1.01 5.28 3.20
N LEU A 61 -1.16 4.25 2.38
CA LEU A 61 -2.42 4.02 1.68
C LEU A 61 -3.53 3.69 2.67
N ILE A 62 -3.22 2.86 3.65
CA ILE A 62 -4.20 2.48 4.66
C ILE A 62 -4.61 3.70 5.48
N GLU A 63 -3.62 4.49 5.89
CA GLU A 63 -3.89 5.68 6.67
C GLU A 63 -4.74 6.67 5.89
N HIS A 64 -4.46 6.80 4.60
CA HIS A 64 -5.22 7.69 3.74
C HIS A 64 -6.69 7.28 3.69
N TYR A 65 -6.94 5.98 3.56
CA TYR A 65 -8.32 5.49 3.54
C TYR A 65 -9.01 5.78 4.88
N GLU A 66 -8.32 5.51 5.98
CA GLU A 66 -8.90 5.73 7.29
C GLU A 66 -9.26 7.19 7.51
N ARG A 67 -8.38 8.07 7.04
CA ARG A 67 -8.60 9.50 7.23
C ARG A 67 -9.82 10.00 6.47
N ASN A 68 -10.11 9.38 5.36
CA ASN A 68 -11.21 9.82 4.51
C ASN A 68 -12.52 9.09 4.76
N HIS A 69 -12.48 7.96 5.44
CA HIS A 69 -13.65 7.11 5.57
C HIS A 69 -14.06 6.84 7.01
N VAL A 70 -13.46 7.53 7.95
CA VAL A 70 -13.85 7.41 9.36
C VAL A 70 -13.96 8.81 9.95
N PRO A 71 -14.78 9.65 9.37
CA PRO A 71 -14.83 11.06 9.76
C PRO A 71 -15.39 11.29 11.14
N GLU A 72 -16.26 10.45 11.58
CA GLU A 72 -16.89 10.65 12.87
C GLU A 72 -15.91 10.56 14.00
N LEU A 73 -14.78 9.95 13.79
CA LEU A 73 -13.80 9.84 14.85
C LEU A 73 -13.09 11.15 15.08
N THR A 74 -13.14 12.05 14.12
CA THR A 74 -12.42 13.29 14.24
C THR A 74 -13.33 14.44 14.47
N SER A 75 -14.59 14.24 14.37
CA SER A 75 -15.43 15.35 14.48
C SER A 75 -15.50 15.82 15.85
N ASP A 76 -15.61 16.10 16.18
CA ASP A 76 -15.76 16.61 17.27
C ASP A 76 -15.95 17.54 17.25
#